data_b59d7b8583afd442cce2b34d22b18dc0
#
_entry.id   b59d7b8583afd442cce2b34d22b18dc0
#
_cell.length_a   1.000
_cell.length_b   1.000
_cell.length_c   1.000
_cell.angle_alpha   90.00
_cell.angle_beta   90.00
_cell.angle_gamma   90.00
#
_symmetry.space_group_name_H-M   'P 1'
#
loop_
_entity.id
_entity.type
_entity.pdbx_description
1 polymer ?
#
loop_
_entity_poly.entity_id
_entity_poly.type
_entity_poly.pdbx_seq_one_letter_code
_entity_poly.pdbx_strand_id
1 'polypeptide(L)'
;AGEDFWVKAERLFYSALIGYIWYEAPEPEQNFITMLDLINASEAKEDDDEFQSPVDILFEQLEEKDPEHFAVRQYKKFLLSAGKTRASILVSCGARLAPFDIKELRDLLEYDELELDTLGDKKTALFLIMSDTDTTFNFVIAILQSQLFNLLCDKADEPFDMYELEIEETENND
;
A
#
# COMPACT_ATOMS: atom_id res chain seq x y z
N ALA A 1 2.28 -21.32 16.06
CA ALA A 1 1.94 -21.93 14.76
C ALA A 1 0.69 -21.29 14.12
N GLY A 2 -0.33 -20.87 14.91
CA GLY A 2 -1.55 -20.26 14.38
C GLY A 2 -1.38 -18.84 13.84
N GLU A 3 -0.69 -17.99 14.57
CA GLU A 3 -0.50 -16.57 14.23
C GLU A 3 0.27 -16.38 12.89
N ASP A 4 1.25 -17.21 12.63
CA ASP A 4 2.05 -17.17 11.39
C ASP A 4 1.21 -17.51 10.14
N PHE A 5 0.21 -18.38 10.24
CA PHE A 5 -0.68 -18.71 9.11
C PHE A 5 -1.54 -17.50 8.73
N TRP A 6 -2.18 -16.84 9.69
CA TRP A 6 -3.07 -15.71 9.45
C TRP A 6 -2.30 -14.53 8.80
N VAL A 7 -1.14 -14.19 9.35
CA VAL A 7 -0.29 -13.13 8.81
C VAL A 7 0.14 -13.44 7.36
N LYS A 8 0.48 -14.68 7.06
CA LYS A 8 0.86 -15.09 5.69
C LYS A 8 -0.32 -15.03 4.72
N ALA A 9 -1.52 -15.43 5.16
CA ALA A 9 -2.72 -15.38 4.34
C ALA A 9 -3.18 -13.94 4.07
N GLU A 10 -3.18 -13.07 5.09
CA GLU A 10 -3.42 -11.64 4.94
C GLU A 10 -2.42 -11.00 3.97
N ARG A 11 -1.14 -11.36 4.08
CA ARG A 11 -0.09 -10.84 3.18
C ARG A 11 -0.33 -11.23 1.73
N LEU A 12 -0.81 -12.45 1.44
CA LEU A 12 -1.17 -12.84 0.08
C LEU A 12 -2.29 -11.96 -0.48
N PHE A 13 -3.31 -11.70 0.33
CA PHE A 13 -4.42 -10.86 -0.05
C PHE A 13 -3.97 -9.41 -0.28
N TYR A 14 -3.24 -8.80 0.65
CA TYR A 14 -2.69 -7.45 0.47
C TYR A 14 -1.76 -7.36 -0.75
N SER A 15 -0.92 -8.38 -0.98
CA SER A 15 -0.03 -8.38 -2.16
C SER A 15 -0.82 -8.46 -3.47
N ALA A 16 -1.97 -9.15 -3.48
CA ALA A 16 -2.84 -9.18 -4.63
C ALA A 16 -3.46 -7.81 -4.90
N LEU A 17 -4.04 -7.17 -3.88
CA LEU A 17 -4.67 -5.85 -4.01
C LEU A 17 -3.66 -4.76 -4.38
N ILE A 18 -2.52 -4.71 -3.70
CA ILE A 18 -1.45 -3.74 -4.01
C ILE A 18 -0.93 -3.95 -5.43
N GLY A 19 -0.71 -5.21 -5.84
CA GLY A 19 -0.30 -5.53 -7.20
C GLY A 19 -1.33 -5.12 -8.24
N TYR A 20 -2.62 -5.29 -7.97
CA TYR A 20 -3.69 -4.81 -8.83
C TYR A 20 -3.66 -3.28 -8.96
N ILE A 21 -3.63 -2.57 -7.83
CA ILE A 21 -3.62 -1.11 -7.79
C ILE A 21 -2.40 -0.56 -8.54
N TRP A 22 -1.23 -1.13 -8.32
CA TRP A 22 0.02 -0.67 -8.92
C TRP A 22 0.09 -0.85 -10.43
N TYR A 23 -0.42 -1.96 -10.96
CA TYR A 23 -0.28 -2.29 -12.38
C TYR A 23 -1.48 -1.94 -13.23
N GLU A 24 -2.70 -1.93 -12.67
CA GLU A 24 -3.94 -1.83 -13.43
C GLU A 24 -4.77 -0.58 -13.09
N ALA A 25 -4.65 -0.02 -11.89
CA ALA A 25 -5.41 1.16 -11.51
C ALA A 25 -4.83 2.44 -12.16
N PRO A 26 -5.70 3.41 -12.52
CA PRO A 26 -5.24 4.72 -12.97
C PRO A 26 -4.51 5.46 -11.83
N GLU A 27 -3.56 6.33 -12.17
CA GLU A 27 -2.70 7.04 -11.22
C GLU A 27 -3.46 7.69 -10.03
N PRO A 28 -4.63 8.35 -10.20
CA PRO A 28 -5.36 8.90 -9.06
C PRO A 28 -5.90 7.85 -8.08
N GLU A 29 -6.01 6.60 -8.50
CA GLU A 29 -6.47 5.48 -7.67
C GLU A 29 -5.29 4.65 -7.10
N GLN A 30 -4.05 4.99 -7.44
CA GLN A 30 -2.86 4.31 -6.91
C GLN A 30 -2.52 4.81 -5.50
N ASN A 31 -3.45 4.63 -4.57
CA ASN A 31 -3.32 5.10 -3.19
C ASN A 31 -3.84 4.05 -2.18
N PHE A 32 -3.60 4.32 -0.91
CA PHE A 32 -3.99 3.42 0.18
C PHE A 32 -5.50 3.35 0.38
N ILE A 33 -6.23 4.41 0.04
CA ILE A 33 -7.70 4.45 0.18
C ILE A 33 -8.36 3.48 -0.78
N THR A 34 -7.88 3.40 -2.02
CA THR A 34 -8.34 2.39 -2.99
C THR A 34 -8.15 0.96 -2.45
N MET A 35 -7.04 0.68 -1.76
CA MET A 35 -6.83 -0.62 -1.12
C MET A 35 -7.87 -0.89 -0.04
N LEU A 36 -8.19 0.10 0.81
CA LEU A 36 -9.24 -0.04 1.83
C LEU A 36 -10.61 -0.28 1.22
N ASP A 37 -10.94 0.42 0.14
CA ASP A 37 -12.22 0.27 -0.55
C ASP A 37 -12.34 -1.12 -1.21
N LEU A 38 -11.27 -1.65 -1.79
CA LEU A 38 -11.23 -3.03 -2.28
C LEU A 38 -11.39 -4.06 -1.15
N ILE A 39 -10.77 -3.84 0.00
CA ILE A 39 -10.94 -4.72 1.17
C ILE A 39 -12.40 -4.70 1.64
N ASN A 40 -13.01 -3.52 1.72
CA ASN A 40 -14.41 -3.36 2.12
C ASN A 40 -15.40 -3.95 1.09
N ALA A 41 -15.01 -3.98 -0.19
CA ALA A 41 -15.78 -4.62 -1.26
C ALA A 41 -15.58 -6.14 -1.33
N SER A 42 -14.63 -6.67 -0.57
CA SER A 42 -14.35 -8.11 -0.52
C SER A 42 -15.26 -8.78 0.49
N GLU A 43 -16.00 -9.76 0.03
CA GLU A 43 -16.88 -10.57 0.86
C GLU A 43 -16.61 -12.06 0.61
N ALA A 44 -16.86 -12.89 1.63
CA ALA A 44 -16.88 -14.34 1.49
C ALA A 44 -18.07 -14.90 2.27
N LYS A 45 -18.85 -15.79 1.66
CA LYS A 45 -19.95 -16.47 2.32
C LYS A 45 -19.51 -17.86 2.72
N GLU A 46 -19.84 -18.26 3.95
CA GLU A 46 -19.46 -19.56 4.50
C GLU A 46 -20.23 -20.73 3.84
N ASP A 47 -21.49 -20.45 3.46
CA ASP A 47 -22.42 -21.47 3.00
C ASP A 47 -22.71 -21.40 1.47
N ASP A 48 -21.96 -20.58 0.73
CA ASP A 48 -22.16 -20.36 -0.69
C ASP A 48 -20.80 -20.27 -1.41
N ASP A 49 -20.33 -21.41 -1.89
CA ASP A 49 -19.03 -21.49 -2.60
C ASP A 49 -19.09 -20.86 -4.01
N GLU A 50 -20.29 -20.58 -4.55
CA GLU A 50 -20.46 -19.92 -5.85
C GLU A 50 -20.57 -18.40 -5.73
N PHE A 51 -20.63 -17.89 -4.50
CA PHE A 51 -20.69 -16.43 -4.28
C PHE A 51 -19.41 -15.74 -4.73
N GLN A 52 -19.55 -14.72 -5.54
CA GLN A 52 -18.48 -13.84 -6.00
C GLN A 52 -18.70 -12.43 -5.48
N SER A 53 -17.71 -11.87 -4.78
CA SER A 53 -17.67 -10.46 -4.44
C SER A 53 -17.28 -9.61 -5.66
N PRO A 54 -17.50 -8.29 -5.63
CA PRO A 54 -16.99 -7.39 -6.68
C PRO A 54 -15.50 -7.54 -6.94
N VAL A 55 -14.72 -7.85 -5.92
CA VAL A 55 -13.27 -8.05 -6.03
C VAL A 55 -12.95 -9.40 -6.70
N ASP A 56 -13.70 -10.46 -6.42
CA ASP A 56 -13.54 -11.73 -7.13
C ASP A 56 -13.75 -11.55 -8.64
N ILE A 57 -14.80 -10.81 -9.03
CA ILE A 57 -15.10 -10.52 -10.44
C ILE A 57 -13.97 -9.69 -11.09
N LEU A 58 -13.43 -8.71 -10.37
CA LEU A 58 -12.31 -7.88 -10.82
C LEU A 58 -11.08 -8.73 -11.15
N PHE A 59 -10.73 -9.66 -10.27
CA PHE A 59 -9.59 -10.56 -10.46
C PHE A 59 -9.83 -11.62 -11.54
N GLU A 60 -11.07 -12.07 -11.71
CA GLU A 60 -11.45 -12.97 -12.81
C GLU A 60 -11.27 -12.29 -14.18
N GLN A 61 -11.71 -11.04 -14.32
CA GLN A 61 -11.50 -10.26 -15.54
C GLN A 61 -10.02 -10.01 -15.83
N LEU A 62 -9.21 -9.75 -14.78
CA LEU A 62 -7.77 -9.62 -14.95
C LEU A 62 -7.10 -10.94 -15.33
N GLU A 63 -7.56 -12.06 -14.78
CA GLU A 63 -7.08 -13.40 -15.14
C GLU A 63 -7.38 -13.76 -16.61
N GLU A 64 -8.56 -13.38 -17.11
CA GLU A 64 -8.89 -13.57 -18.53
C GLU A 64 -7.96 -12.79 -19.46
N LYS A 65 -7.54 -11.60 -19.03
CA LYS A 65 -6.63 -10.72 -19.77
C LYS A 65 -5.18 -11.17 -19.69
N ASP A 66 -4.71 -11.50 -18.49
CA ASP A 66 -3.34 -11.96 -18.19
C ASP A 66 -3.32 -12.99 -17.06
N PRO A 67 -3.37 -14.29 -17.36
CA PRO A 67 -3.34 -15.36 -16.35
C PRO A 67 -2.05 -15.40 -15.51
N GLU A 68 -0.93 -14.84 -16.04
CA GLU A 68 0.36 -14.82 -15.36
C GLU A 68 0.60 -13.52 -14.58
N HIS A 69 -0.37 -12.62 -14.55
CA HIS A 69 -0.27 -11.36 -13.82
C HIS A 69 0.08 -11.59 -12.35
N PHE A 70 1.01 -10.79 -11.81
CA PHE A 70 1.47 -10.93 -10.42
C PHE A 70 0.29 -10.94 -9.43
N ALA A 71 -0.63 -9.98 -9.54
CA ALA A 71 -1.78 -9.84 -8.65
C ALA A 71 -2.70 -11.06 -8.71
N VAL A 72 -2.98 -11.58 -9.91
CA VAL A 72 -3.78 -12.80 -10.12
C VAL A 72 -3.16 -13.99 -9.42
N ARG A 73 -1.85 -14.19 -9.56
CA ARG A 73 -1.14 -15.30 -8.91
C ARG A 73 -1.20 -15.21 -7.37
N GLN A 74 -1.15 -14.02 -6.79
CA GLN A 74 -1.30 -13.86 -5.34
C GLN A 74 -2.74 -14.11 -4.91
N TYR A 75 -3.71 -13.57 -5.66
CA TYR A 75 -5.13 -13.75 -5.36
C TYR A 75 -5.55 -15.23 -5.44
N LYS A 76 -5.11 -15.96 -6.45
CA LYS A 76 -5.33 -17.41 -6.56
C LYS A 76 -4.83 -18.19 -5.34
N LYS A 77 -3.66 -17.82 -4.80
CA LYS A 77 -3.14 -18.46 -3.58
C LYS A 77 -4.02 -18.17 -2.37
N PHE A 78 -4.55 -16.94 -2.26
CA PHE A 78 -5.51 -16.58 -1.23
C PHE A 78 -6.80 -17.39 -1.36
N LEU A 79 -7.32 -17.56 -2.59
CA LEU A 79 -8.52 -18.35 -2.88
C LEU A 79 -8.39 -19.85 -2.57
N LEU A 80 -7.18 -20.39 -2.41
CA LEU A 80 -6.99 -21.78 -1.94
C LEU A 80 -7.52 -22.01 -0.52
N SER A 81 -7.76 -20.94 0.24
CA SER A 81 -8.40 -21.02 1.54
C SER A 81 -9.88 -21.36 1.39
N ALA A 82 -10.41 -22.29 2.21
CA ALA A 82 -11.84 -22.57 2.27
C ALA A 82 -12.65 -21.32 2.60
N GLY A 83 -13.90 -21.22 2.14
CA GLY A 83 -14.76 -20.03 2.30
C GLY A 83 -14.83 -19.49 3.72
N LYS A 84 -14.98 -20.38 4.72
CA LYS A 84 -14.95 -19.99 6.14
C LYS A 84 -13.61 -19.38 6.59
N THR A 85 -12.50 -19.94 6.13
CA THR A 85 -11.16 -19.43 6.44
C THR A 85 -10.97 -18.08 5.75
N ARG A 86 -11.41 -17.95 4.50
CA ARG A 86 -11.37 -16.69 3.72
C ARG A 86 -12.17 -15.60 4.42
N ALA A 87 -13.39 -15.86 4.85
CA ALA A 87 -14.19 -14.92 5.64
C ALA A 87 -13.48 -14.44 6.90
N SER A 88 -12.84 -15.35 7.63
CA SER A 88 -12.08 -15.01 8.84
C SER A 88 -10.84 -14.15 8.53
N ILE A 89 -10.16 -14.39 7.40
CA ILE A 89 -9.03 -13.56 6.95
C ILE A 89 -9.52 -12.15 6.62
N LEU A 90 -10.63 -11.99 5.89
CA LEU A 90 -11.20 -10.69 5.55
C LEU A 90 -11.60 -9.90 6.80
N VAL A 91 -12.23 -10.55 7.79
CA VAL A 91 -12.54 -9.93 9.10
C VAL A 91 -11.26 -9.46 9.80
N SER A 92 -10.19 -10.25 9.77
CA SER A 92 -8.91 -9.88 10.37
C SER A 92 -8.28 -8.69 9.66
N CYS A 93 -8.32 -8.64 8.32
CA CYS A 93 -7.88 -7.49 7.53
C CYS A 93 -8.66 -6.22 7.92
N GLY A 94 -9.99 -6.29 7.94
CA GLY A 94 -10.84 -5.16 8.32
C GLY A 94 -10.55 -4.67 9.73
N ALA A 95 -10.41 -5.57 10.71
CA ALA A 95 -10.11 -5.21 12.09
C ALA A 95 -8.74 -4.51 12.25
N ARG A 96 -7.71 -4.94 11.51
CA ARG A 96 -6.39 -4.30 11.53
C ARG A 96 -6.40 -2.91 10.90
N LEU A 97 -7.21 -2.72 9.89
CA LEU A 97 -7.28 -1.47 9.12
C LEU A 97 -8.39 -0.52 9.57
N ALA A 98 -9.21 -0.92 10.56
CA ALA A 98 -10.27 -0.10 11.12
C ALA A 98 -9.82 1.33 11.56
N PRO A 99 -8.59 1.56 12.08
CA PRO A 99 -8.15 2.92 12.38
C PRO A 99 -8.13 3.86 11.15
N PHE A 100 -8.01 3.32 9.94
CA PHE A 100 -8.01 4.09 8.70
C PHE A 100 -9.42 4.45 8.18
N ASP A 101 -10.49 3.98 8.84
CA ASP A 101 -11.87 4.39 8.53
C ASP A 101 -12.19 5.80 9.06
N ILE A 102 -11.32 6.38 9.89
CA ILE A 102 -11.44 7.75 10.36
C ILE A 102 -11.28 8.70 9.19
N LYS A 103 -12.29 9.56 8.99
CA LYS A 103 -12.35 10.45 7.81
C LYS A 103 -11.09 11.31 7.65
N GLU A 104 -10.61 11.91 8.74
CA GLU A 104 -9.44 12.77 8.73
C GLU A 104 -8.17 12.02 8.31
N LEU A 105 -8.07 10.74 8.65
CA LEU A 105 -6.96 9.90 8.25
C LEU A 105 -7.09 9.45 6.78
N ARG A 106 -8.31 9.17 6.33
CA ARG A 106 -8.57 8.88 4.92
C ARG A 106 -8.20 10.07 4.04
N ASP A 107 -8.66 11.27 4.39
CA ASP A 107 -8.36 12.51 3.66
C ASP A 107 -6.83 12.76 3.59
N LEU A 108 -6.08 12.41 4.64
CA LEU A 108 -4.62 12.54 4.69
C LEU A 108 -3.88 11.54 3.78
N LEU A 109 -4.47 10.38 3.50
CA LEU A 109 -3.84 9.28 2.76
C LEU A 109 -4.32 9.16 1.30
N GLU A 110 -5.19 10.07 0.88
CA GLU A 110 -5.78 10.05 -0.47
C GLU A 110 -4.76 10.45 -1.54
N TYR A 111 -3.84 11.36 -1.21
CA TYR A 111 -2.79 11.83 -2.12
C TYR A 111 -1.51 12.17 -1.36
N ASP A 112 -0.39 12.19 -2.09
CA ASP A 112 0.93 12.51 -1.51
C ASP A 112 1.15 14.04 -1.48
N GLU A 113 0.99 14.63 -0.28
CA GLU A 113 1.31 16.05 -0.04
C GLU A 113 2.75 16.28 0.42
N LEU A 114 3.41 15.21 0.89
CA LEU A 114 4.72 15.35 1.53
C LEU A 114 5.87 15.21 0.54
N GLU A 115 5.62 14.57 -0.62
CA GLU A 115 6.64 14.30 -1.63
C GLU A 115 7.94 13.79 -0.97
N LEU A 116 7.81 12.72 -0.16
CA LEU A 116 8.89 12.20 0.67
C LEU A 116 10.16 11.85 -0.11
N ASP A 117 10.00 11.48 -1.36
CA ASP A 117 11.08 11.17 -2.30
C ASP A 117 11.93 12.40 -2.65
N THR A 118 11.42 13.62 -2.48
CA THR A 118 12.13 14.87 -2.77
C THR A 118 12.82 15.49 -1.56
N LEU A 119 12.56 15.01 -0.34
CA LEU A 119 13.07 15.61 0.89
C LEU A 119 14.61 15.59 1.00
N GLY A 120 15.29 14.69 0.28
CA GLY A 120 16.75 14.63 0.21
C GLY A 120 17.40 15.62 -0.75
N ASP A 121 16.64 16.25 -1.66
CA ASP A 121 17.18 17.09 -2.74
C ASP A 121 17.53 18.50 -2.28
N LYS A 122 16.90 18.95 -1.21
CA LYS A 122 17.06 20.30 -0.67
C LYS A 122 17.31 20.25 0.83
N LYS A 123 17.92 21.32 1.38
CA LYS A 123 18.03 21.49 2.84
C LYS A 123 16.63 21.67 3.42
N THR A 124 16.05 20.59 3.90
CA THR A 124 14.67 20.52 4.39
C THR A 124 14.63 20.18 5.88
N ALA A 125 13.69 20.76 6.62
CA ALA A 125 13.36 20.39 7.98
C ALA A 125 11.90 19.92 8.04
N LEU A 126 11.67 18.68 8.35
CA LEU A 126 10.34 18.09 8.52
C LEU A 126 9.97 18.09 10.02
N PHE A 127 8.85 18.74 10.36
CA PHE A 127 8.32 18.78 11.72
C PHE A 127 7.10 17.86 11.82
N LEU A 128 7.23 16.79 12.61
CA LEU A 128 6.15 15.85 12.90
C LEU A 128 5.59 16.16 14.29
N ILE A 129 4.36 16.65 14.33
CA ILE A 129 3.69 17.04 15.58
C ILE A 129 2.77 15.90 16.01
N MET A 130 3.00 15.36 17.18
CA MET A 130 2.20 14.28 17.77
C MET A 130 1.59 14.73 19.10
N SER A 131 0.48 14.08 19.48
CA SER A 131 -0.09 14.26 20.82
C SER A 131 0.78 13.58 21.87
N ASP A 132 1.04 14.24 22.99
CA ASP A 132 1.77 13.68 24.14
C ASP A 132 0.89 12.71 24.97
N THR A 133 -0.43 12.83 24.83
CA THR A 133 -1.41 12.11 25.68
C THR A 133 -2.19 11.05 24.91
N ASP A 134 -2.21 11.11 23.58
CA ASP A 134 -2.93 10.16 22.73
C ASP A 134 -1.96 9.47 21.76
N THR A 135 -1.83 8.16 21.92
CA THR A 135 -0.92 7.33 21.12
C THR A 135 -1.61 6.66 19.94
N THR A 136 -2.90 6.90 19.73
CA THR A 136 -3.73 6.21 18.73
C THR A 136 -3.15 6.27 17.33
N PHE A 137 -2.55 7.40 16.95
CA PHE A 137 -1.99 7.62 15.60
C PHE A 137 -0.47 7.52 15.51
N ASN A 138 0.22 7.07 16.55
CA ASN A 138 1.69 6.93 16.52
C ASN A 138 2.18 5.98 15.42
N PHE A 139 1.34 5.02 15.03
CA PHE A 139 1.68 4.09 13.95
C PHE A 139 1.81 4.81 12.59
N VAL A 140 1.05 5.87 12.34
CA VAL A 140 1.16 6.68 11.10
C VAL A 140 2.55 7.31 11.00
N ILE A 141 3.01 7.91 12.10
CA ILE A 141 4.35 8.49 12.17
C ILE A 141 5.44 7.43 12.00
N ALA A 142 5.24 6.24 12.58
CA ALA A 142 6.19 5.14 12.43
C ALA A 142 6.29 4.65 10.97
N ILE A 143 5.17 4.55 10.26
CA ILE A 143 5.12 4.21 8.83
C ILE A 143 5.85 5.30 8.03
N LEU A 144 5.51 6.57 8.25
CA LEU A 144 6.13 7.71 7.57
C LEU A 144 7.65 7.73 7.77
N GLN A 145 8.12 7.59 9.01
CA GLN A 145 9.56 7.52 9.29
C GLN A 145 10.24 6.35 8.58
N SER A 146 9.61 5.18 8.58
CA SER A 146 10.16 4.00 7.90
C SER A 146 10.28 4.21 6.39
N GLN A 147 9.26 4.80 5.76
CA GLN A 147 9.28 5.14 4.33
C GLN A 147 10.33 6.19 4.03
N LEU A 148 10.37 7.28 4.79
CA LEU A 148 11.34 8.36 4.61
C LEU A 148 12.78 7.84 4.69
N PHE A 149 13.10 7.02 5.70
CA PHE A 149 14.45 6.45 5.84
C PHE A 149 14.82 5.55 4.66
N ASN A 150 13.89 4.72 4.19
CA ASN A 150 14.14 3.86 3.03
C ASN A 150 14.39 4.70 1.77
N LEU A 151 13.53 5.69 1.49
CA LEU A 151 13.68 6.57 0.33
C LEU A 151 15.00 7.36 0.35
N LEU A 152 15.38 7.90 1.52
CA LEU A 152 16.63 8.64 1.66
C LEU A 152 17.87 7.74 1.51
N CYS A 153 17.82 6.49 2.00
CA CYS A 153 18.91 5.54 1.84
C CYS A 153 19.03 5.10 0.38
N ASP A 154 17.92 4.73 -0.25
CA ASP A 154 17.89 4.32 -1.65
C ASP A 154 18.45 5.44 -2.55
N LYS A 155 18.03 6.68 -2.30
CA LYS A 155 18.52 7.85 -3.04
C LYS A 155 20.01 8.16 -2.78
N ALA A 156 20.49 7.94 -1.56
CA ALA A 156 21.90 8.10 -1.26
C ALA A 156 22.80 7.02 -1.89
N ASP A 157 22.23 5.86 -2.19
CA ASP A 157 22.93 4.76 -2.86
C ASP A 157 22.90 4.90 -4.41
N GLU A 158 22.11 5.83 -4.97
CA GLU A 158 22.16 6.14 -6.39
C GLU A 158 23.53 6.74 -6.75
N PRO A 159 24.11 6.34 -7.90
CA PRO A 159 25.39 6.87 -8.33
C PRO A 159 25.30 8.39 -8.50
N PHE A 160 26.14 9.11 -7.77
CA PHE A 160 26.22 10.56 -7.90
C PHE A 160 26.70 10.94 -9.31
N ASP A 161 25.85 11.57 -10.11
CA ASP A 161 26.20 12.01 -11.45
C ASP A 161 27.07 13.29 -11.34
N MET A 162 28.39 13.10 -11.44
CA MET A 162 29.35 14.22 -11.37
C MET A 162 29.20 15.23 -12.54
N TYR A 163 28.45 14.89 -13.58
CA TYR A 163 28.26 15.78 -14.74
C TYR A 163 27.30 16.96 -14.47
N GLU A 164 26.39 16.82 -13.51
CA GLU A 164 25.48 17.93 -13.15
C GLU A 164 26.20 19.09 -12.45
N LEU A 165 27.29 18.83 -11.70
CA LEU A 165 28.04 19.88 -11.01
C LEU A 165 28.91 20.75 -11.94
N GLU A 166 29.36 20.21 -13.07
CA GLU A 166 30.19 20.99 -14.01
C GLU A 166 29.38 22.06 -14.77
N ILE A 167 28.04 21.91 -14.85
CA ILE A 167 27.16 22.85 -15.55
C ILE A 167 26.85 24.09 -14.67
N GLU A 168 26.70 23.92 -13.35
CA GLU A 168 26.42 25.05 -12.46
C GLU A 168 27.65 25.96 -12.26
N GLU A 169 28.87 25.46 -12.35
CA GLU A 169 30.08 26.28 -12.23
C GLU A 169 30.36 27.13 -13.49
N THR A 170 29.84 26.73 -14.66
CA THR A 170 30.05 27.48 -15.92
C THR A 170 29.05 28.60 -16.13
N GLU A 171 27.84 28.55 -15.53
CA GLU A 171 26.85 29.63 -15.66
C GLU A 171 27.07 30.80 -14.69
N ASN A 172 27.93 30.66 -13.66
CA ASN A 172 28.21 31.75 -12.70
C ASN A 172 29.47 32.56 -12.98
N ASN A 173 30.14 32.42 -14.14
CA ASN A 173 31.36 33.11 -14.50
C ASN A 173 31.26 34.07 -15.70
N ASP A 174 30.05 34.53 -16.08
CA ASP A 174 29.85 35.59 -17.07
C ASP A 174 29.31 36.87 -16.45
#